data_45a5ef93e61f80066fb2338f361c6e00
#
_entry.id   45a5ef93e61f80066fb2338f361c6e00
#
_cell.length_a   1.000
_cell.length_b   1.000
_cell.length_c   1.000
_cell.angle_alpha   90.00
_cell.angle_beta   90.00
_cell.angle_gamma   90.00
#
_symmetry.space_group_name_H-M   'P 1'
#
loop_
_entity.id
_entity.type
_entity.pdbx_description
1 polymer ?
#
loop_
_entity_poly.entity_id
_entity_poly.type
_entity_poly.pdbx_seq_one_letter_code
_entity_poly.pdbx_strand_id
1 'polypeptide(L)'
;MALDSNFDVSEMFAARETQRSAMHTRHLNEQFVRVLKTIGYDVGFQKGQGQYLYDRAGDRYLDLLSGFGVFAIGRNHPALRQALKSVLDADMPNLVQFDVSTLAGILAERLLEHVPYLDKVFFANSGAETVEAAIKFARGATGRPGIVYCSHAFHGLSYGALSLTDDPNFRLGFEPLLPGCTPVPFNDLEALDRALSSKQ
;
A
#
# COMPACT_ATOMS: atom_id res chain seq x y z
N MET A 1 9.81 27.32 14.70
CA MET A 1 8.57 27.14 15.46
C MET A 1 8.86 26.02 16.45
N ALA A 2 9.03 26.36 17.73
CA ALA A 2 9.24 25.34 18.76
C ALA A 2 7.98 24.46 18.80
N LEU A 3 8.16 23.15 18.73
CA LEU A 3 7.06 22.22 18.98
C LEU A 3 6.62 22.43 20.42
N ASP A 4 5.32 22.66 20.61
CA ASP A 4 4.74 22.72 21.93
C ASP A 4 5.06 21.40 22.66
N SER A 5 5.71 21.47 23.81
CA SER A 5 6.08 20.30 24.61
C SER A 5 4.85 19.48 25.07
N ASN A 6 3.65 20.04 24.87
CA ASN A 6 2.36 19.43 25.21
C ASN A 6 1.58 18.96 23.97
N PHE A 7 2.25 18.63 22.84
CA PHE A 7 1.58 18.10 21.66
C PHE A 7 1.02 16.71 21.94
N ASP A 8 -0.29 16.65 22.26
CA ASP A 8 -1.02 15.39 22.47
C ASP A 8 -1.92 15.10 21.26
N VAL A 9 -1.53 14.07 20.50
CA VAL A 9 -2.28 13.60 19.33
C VAL A 9 -3.68 13.11 19.72
N SER A 10 -3.84 12.51 20.89
CA SER A 10 -5.12 11.98 21.37
C SER A 10 -6.11 13.11 21.67
N GLU A 11 -5.64 14.20 22.29
CA GLU A 11 -6.45 15.40 22.54
C GLU A 11 -6.85 16.07 21.22
N MET A 12 -5.90 16.24 20.30
CA MET A 12 -6.19 16.79 18.95
C MET A 12 -7.23 15.96 18.22
N PHE A 13 -7.12 14.64 18.26
CA PHE A 13 -8.06 13.73 17.61
C PHE A 13 -9.46 13.87 18.23
N ALA A 14 -9.56 13.83 19.57
CA ALA A 14 -10.83 13.96 20.28
C ALA A 14 -11.52 15.29 19.99
N ALA A 15 -10.78 16.41 19.96
CA ALA A 15 -11.31 17.74 19.70
C ALA A 15 -11.85 17.91 18.25
N ARG A 16 -11.34 17.16 17.28
CA ARG A 16 -11.62 17.35 15.86
C ARG A 16 -12.39 16.21 15.19
N GLU A 17 -12.61 15.12 15.88
CA GLU A 17 -13.20 13.91 15.30
C GLU A 17 -14.60 14.15 14.72
N THR A 18 -15.42 15.00 15.33
CA THR A 18 -16.74 15.39 14.80
C THR A 18 -16.65 16.17 13.48
N GLN A 19 -15.52 16.80 13.22
CA GLN A 19 -15.28 17.62 12.03
C GLN A 19 -14.60 16.82 10.89
N ARG A 20 -14.37 15.51 11.04
CA ARG A 20 -13.58 14.69 10.10
C ARG A 20 -14.06 14.82 8.65
N SER A 21 -15.36 14.65 8.40
CA SER A 21 -15.94 14.74 7.04
C SER A 21 -15.83 16.16 6.48
N ALA A 22 -16.04 17.20 7.30
CA ALA A 22 -15.88 18.58 6.90
C ALA A 22 -14.42 18.92 6.56
N MET A 23 -13.46 18.45 7.36
CA MET A 23 -12.04 18.61 7.07
C MET A 23 -11.62 17.91 5.78
N HIS A 24 -12.08 16.67 5.56
CA HIS A 24 -11.83 15.95 4.33
C HIS A 24 -12.41 16.63 3.09
N THR A 25 -13.67 17.09 3.17
CA THR A 25 -14.32 17.86 2.10
C THR A 25 -13.53 19.13 1.77
N ARG A 26 -13.08 19.85 2.80
CA ARG A 26 -12.42 21.14 2.61
C ARG A 26 -10.96 21.02 2.15
N HIS A 27 -10.21 20.02 2.62
CA HIS A 27 -8.77 20.00 2.50
C HIS A 27 -8.21 18.80 1.75
N LEU A 28 -9.01 17.76 1.47
CA LEU A 28 -8.57 16.53 0.80
C LEU A 28 -9.43 16.23 -0.43
N ASN A 29 -10.50 15.43 -0.28
CA ASN A 29 -11.31 14.97 -1.40
C ASN A 29 -12.82 15.02 -1.09
N GLU A 30 -13.50 16.04 -1.62
CA GLU A 30 -14.94 16.21 -1.47
C GLU A 30 -15.75 15.06 -2.09
N GLN A 31 -15.35 14.61 -3.28
CA GLN A 31 -16.08 13.55 -3.99
C GLN A 31 -16.04 12.24 -3.23
N PHE A 32 -14.89 11.92 -2.63
CA PHE A 32 -14.76 10.73 -1.82
C PHE A 32 -15.72 10.75 -0.61
N VAL A 33 -15.80 11.88 0.09
CA VAL A 33 -16.75 12.05 1.21
C VAL A 33 -18.19 11.91 0.74
N ARG A 34 -18.53 12.48 -0.42
CA ARG A 34 -19.87 12.36 -1.01
C ARG A 34 -20.22 10.91 -1.33
N VAL A 35 -19.31 10.16 -1.95
CA VAL A 35 -19.51 8.75 -2.27
C VAL A 35 -19.73 7.94 -1.00
N LEU A 36 -18.86 8.09 0.03
CA LEU A 36 -18.99 7.38 1.30
C LEU A 36 -20.37 7.63 1.96
N LYS A 37 -20.85 8.87 1.96
CA LYS A 37 -22.19 9.20 2.47
C LYS A 37 -23.30 8.54 1.66
N THR A 38 -23.17 8.54 0.34
CA THR A 38 -24.18 7.97 -0.57
C THR A 38 -24.34 6.47 -0.37
N ILE A 39 -23.25 5.75 -0.12
CA ILE A 39 -23.26 4.29 0.08
C ILE A 39 -23.40 3.88 1.55
N GLY A 40 -23.60 4.83 2.48
CA GLY A 40 -23.79 4.56 3.90
C GLY A 40 -22.50 4.16 4.65
N TYR A 41 -21.33 4.49 4.11
CA TYR A 41 -20.02 4.20 4.71
C TYR A 41 -19.45 5.38 5.52
N ASP A 42 -20.22 6.44 5.75
CA ASP A 42 -19.79 7.56 6.61
C ASP A 42 -19.89 7.24 8.11
N VAL A 43 -19.46 6.04 8.47
CA VAL A 43 -19.38 5.57 9.86
C VAL A 43 -18.11 6.11 10.52
N GLY A 44 -18.26 6.76 11.67
CA GLY A 44 -17.14 7.28 12.46
C GLY A 44 -16.49 6.19 13.31
N PHE A 45 -15.64 5.36 12.73
CA PHE A 45 -14.90 4.37 13.52
C PHE A 45 -13.87 5.05 14.42
N GLN A 46 -13.93 4.74 15.72
CA GLN A 46 -13.03 5.31 16.73
C GLN A 46 -12.00 4.30 17.23
N LYS A 47 -12.29 3.01 17.17
CA LYS A 47 -11.43 1.96 17.65
C LYS A 47 -11.37 0.81 16.67
N GLY A 48 -10.19 0.22 16.52
CA GLY A 48 -9.99 -1.07 15.86
C GLY A 48 -9.26 -2.02 16.78
N GLN A 49 -9.73 -3.27 16.91
CA GLN A 49 -9.10 -4.29 17.72
C GLN A 49 -9.33 -5.68 17.14
N GLY A 50 -8.25 -6.38 16.81
CA GLY A 50 -8.34 -7.67 16.13
C GLY A 50 -9.12 -7.54 14.81
N GLN A 51 -10.13 -8.35 14.65
CA GLN A 51 -11.01 -8.36 13.47
C GLN A 51 -12.17 -7.36 13.54
N TYR A 52 -12.23 -6.50 14.54
CA TYR A 52 -13.37 -5.62 14.77
C TYR A 52 -13.01 -4.14 14.70
N LEU A 53 -13.96 -3.38 14.17
CA LEU A 53 -14.04 -1.92 14.25
C LEU A 53 -15.18 -1.53 15.18
N TYR A 54 -15.05 -0.39 15.83
CA TYR A 54 -16.06 0.15 16.74
C TYR A 54 -16.32 1.61 16.38
N ASP A 55 -17.58 1.98 16.31
CA ASP A 55 -17.97 3.36 16.07
C ASP A 55 -18.07 4.17 17.39
N ARG A 56 -18.56 5.40 17.27
CA ARG A 56 -18.75 6.30 18.41
C ARG A 56 -19.80 5.82 19.42
N ALA A 57 -20.83 5.14 18.96
CA ALA A 57 -21.87 4.58 19.82
C ALA A 57 -21.38 3.34 20.58
N GLY A 58 -20.23 2.78 20.18
CA GLY A 58 -19.68 1.55 20.71
C GLY A 58 -20.17 0.32 19.94
N ASP A 59 -20.91 0.51 18.86
CA ASP A 59 -21.36 -0.58 18.02
C ASP A 59 -20.17 -1.26 17.33
N ARG A 60 -20.22 -2.59 17.27
CA ARG A 60 -19.13 -3.42 16.79
C ARG A 60 -19.40 -3.92 15.38
N TYR A 61 -18.44 -3.76 14.50
CA TYR A 61 -18.47 -4.18 13.11
C TYR A 61 -17.36 -5.20 12.84
N LEU A 62 -17.69 -6.31 12.18
CA LEU A 62 -16.70 -7.27 11.69
C LEU A 62 -16.03 -6.68 10.44
N ASP A 63 -14.71 -6.48 10.47
CA ASP A 63 -13.94 -5.91 9.38
C ASP A 63 -13.54 -6.97 8.37
N LEU A 64 -14.41 -7.28 7.43
CA LEU A 64 -14.14 -8.22 6.34
C LEU A 64 -13.28 -7.63 5.23
N LEU A 65 -13.13 -6.30 5.17
CA LEU A 65 -12.27 -5.64 4.19
C LEU A 65 -10.80 -5.66 4.62
N SER A 66 -10.55 -5.59 5.93
CA SER A 66 -9.21 -5.69 6.53
C SER A 66 -8.16 -4.76 5.91
N GLY A 67 -8.58 -3.55 5.45
CA GLY A 67 -7.70 -2.62 4.73
C GLY A 67 -7.15 -3.19 3.43
N PHE A 68 -7.94 -3.91 2.67
CA PHE A 68 -7.54 -4.68 1.48
C PHE A 68 -6.43 -5.70 1.79
N GLY A 69 -6.52 -6.37 2.95
CA GLY A 69 -5.59 -7.41 3.38
C GLY A 69 -4.38 -6.91 4.20
N VAL A 70 -4.25 -5.61 4.41
CA VAL A 70 -3.14 -5.04 5.21
C VAL A 70 -3.16 -5.52 6.66
N PHE A 71 -4.36 -5.66 7.25
CA PHE A 71 -4.53 -6.08 8.65
C PHE A 71 -4.70 -7.60 8.81
N ALA A 72 -3.92 -8.40 8.09
CA ALA A 72 -4.03 -9.87 8.08
C ALA A 72 -3.96 -10.51 9.48
N ILE A 73 -3.23 -9.92 10.43
CA ILE A 73 -3.13 -10.39 11.83
C ILE A 73 -4.05 -9.61 12.79
N GLY A 74 -4.95 -8.81 12.23
CA GLY A 74 -5.87 -7.95 12.97
C GLY A 74 -5.33 -6.56 13.28
N ARG A 75 -6.25 -5.66 13.61
CA ARG A 75 -5.95 -4.26 13.92
C ARG A 75 -5.34 -4.14 15.31
N ASN A 76 -4.35 -3.28 15.43
CA ASN A 76 -3.68 -2.95 16.70
C ASN A 76 -3.19 -4.19 17.46
N HIS A 77 -2.60 -5.16 16.76
CA HIS A 77 -2.09 -6.37 17.37
C HIS A 77 -1.11 -6.05 18.51
N PRO A 78 -1.29 -6.62 19.72
CA PRO A 78 -0.50 -6.22 20.91
C PRO A 78 1.01 -6.34 20.72
N ALA A 79 1.47 -7.41 20.06
CA ALA A 79 2.91 -7.61 19.81
C ALA A 79 3.49 -6.55 18.86
N LEU A 80 2.74 -6.14 17.81
CA LEU A 80 3.19 -5.07 16.91
C LEU A 80 3.27 -3.72 17.63
N ARG A 81 2.27 -3.42 18.47
CA ARG A 81 2.28 -2.19 19.28
C ARG A 81 3.48 -2.15 20.23
N GLN A 82 3.78 -3.30 20.86
CA GLN A 82 4.93 -3.40 21.76
C GLN A 82 6.26 -3.25 21.00
N ALA A 83 6.39 -3.89 19.84
CA ALA A 83 7.59 -3.77 19.01
C ALA A 83 7.84 -2.31 18.55
N LEU A 84 6.79 -1.61 18.10
CA LEU A 84 6.89 -0.19 17.73
C LEU A 84 7.32 0.69 18.90
N LYS A 85 6.74 0.48 20.09
CA LYS A 85 7.16 1.19 21.29
C LYS A 85 8.63 0.94 21.62
N SER A 86 9.07 -0.30 21.57
CA SER A 86 10.47 -0.66 21.85
C SER A 86 11.45 0.02 20.89
N VAL A 87 11.09 0.19 19.62
CA VAL A 87 11.93 0.89 18.63
C VAL A 87 11.97 2.38 18.91
N LEU A 88 10.83 3.00 19.27
CA LEU A 88 10.76 4.41 19.61
C LEU A 88 11.53 4.74 20.89
N ASP A 89 11.42 3.88 21.92
CA ASP A 89 12.08 4.06 23.20
C ASP A 89 13.60 3.79 23.15
N ALA A 90 14.09 3.13 22.09
CA ALA A 90 15.49 2.77 21.94
C ALA A 90 16.38 3.85 21.31
N ASP A 91 15.82 5.03 20.99
CA ASP A 91 16.54 6.17 20.39
C ASP A 91 17.44 5.75 19.19
N MET A 92 16.96 4.79 18.38
CA MET A 92 17.73 4.28 17.25
C MET A 92 18.01 5.40 16.23
N PRO A 93 19.20 5.37 15.59
CA PRO A 93 19.50 6.30 14.48
C PRO A 93 18.59 5.97 13.30
N ASN A 94 17.52 6.71 13.08
CA ASN A 94 16.50 6.41 12.08
C ASN A 94 17.11 6.28 10.66
N LEU A 95 17.12 7.33 9.87
CA LEU A 95 17.73 7.31 8.55
C LEU A 95 19.09 8.03 8.60
N VAL A 96 20.17 7.28 8.38
CA VAL A 96 21.52 7.84 8.20
C VAL A 96 21.95 7.59 6.77
N GLN A 97 22.23 8.66 6.02
CA GLN A 97 22.72 8.56 4.64
C GLN A 97 24.11 7.94 4.62
N PHE A 98 24.34 7.06 3.66
CA PHE A 98 25.57 6.28 3.51
C PHE A 98 25.87 5.29 4.65
N ASP A 99 24.85 4.94 5.41
CA ASP A 99 24.91 3.84 6.39
C ASP A 99 23.97 2.70 5.99
N VAL A 100 24.10 1.55 6.65
CA VAL A 100 23.29 0.35 6.41
C VAL A 100 22.37 0.09 7.59
N SER A 101 21.06 -0.03 7.33
CA SER A 101 20.07 -0.29 8.37
C SER A 101 20.15 -1.74 8.86
N THR A 102 20.47 -1.94 10.12
CA THR A 102 20.47 -3.27 10.77
C THR A 102 19.08 -3.90 10.76
N LEU A 103 18.01 -3.12 11.03
CA LEU A 103 16.63 -3.63 11.03
C LEU A 103 16.19 -4.11 9.64
N ALA A 104 16.58 -3.39 8.58
CA ALA A 104 16.30 -3.84 7.21
C ALA A 104 17.03 -5.14 6.87
N GLY A 105 18.29 -5.29 7.32
CA GLY A 105 19.05 -6.53 7.16
C GLY A 105 18.39 -7.71 7.86
N ILE A 106 17.98 -7.56 9.11
CA ILE A 106 17.26 -8.59 9.88
C ILE A 106 15.96 -8.98 9.20
N LEU A 107 15.19 -8.01 8.72
CA LEU A 107 13.94 -8.29 8.01
C LEU A 107 14.19 -9.05 6.70
N ALA A 108 15.20 -8.65 5.93
CA ALA A 108 15.59 -9.34 4.70
C ALA A 108 15.98 -10.80 4.97
N GLU A 109 16.80 -11.07 5.99
CA GLU A 109 17.19 -12.41 6.41
C GLU A 109 15.96 -13.26 6.72
N ARG A 110 15.04 -12.75 7.54
CA ARG A 110 13.80 -13.46 7.90
C ARG A 110 12.87 -13.73 6.71
N LEU A 111 12.77 -12.80 5.78
CA LEU A 111 11.97 -13.02 4.56
C LEU A 111 12.59 -14.10 3.67
N LEU A 112 13.91 -14.11 3.52
CA LEU A 112 14.62 -15.09 2.69
C LEU A 112 14.57 -16.52 3.26
N GLU A 113 14.41 -16.69 4.56
CA GLU A 113 14.14 -18.02 5.17
C GLU A 113 12.87 -18.68 4.56
N HIS A 114 11.88 -17.88 4.14
CA HIS A 114 10.63 -18.38 3.56
C HIS A 114 10.67 -18.54 2.03
N VAL A 115 11.68 -17.99 1.38
CA VAL A 115 11.86 -18.01 -0.08
C VAL A 115 13.30 -18.39 -0.45
N PRO A 116 13.76 -19.61 -0.12
CA PRO A 116 15.17 -20.02 -0.19
C PRO A 116 15.75 -20.07 -1.61
N TYR A 117 14.95 -19.84 -2.63
CA TYR A 117 15.36 -19.73 -4.04
C TYR A 117 15.66 -18.28 -4.46
N LEU A 118 15.58 -17.32 -3.55
CA LEU A 118 15.97 -15.93 -3.76
C LEU A 118 17.11 -15.54 -2.81
N ASP A 119 17.99 -14.67 -3.29
CA ASP A 119 19.20 -14.27 -2.55
C ASP A 119 19.10 -12.87 -1.94
N LYS A 120 18.23 -12.01 -2.44
CA LYS A 120 18.15 -10.59 -2.08
C LYS A 120 16.73 -10.06 -2.04
N VAL A 121 16.54 -9.04 -1.21
CA VAL A 121 15.27 -8.31 -1.07
C VAL A 121 15.50 -6.84 -1.42
N PHE A 122 14.57 -6.24 -2.14
CA PHE A 122 14.48 -4.81 -2.36
C PHE A 122 13.23 -4.28 -1.64
N PHE A 123 13.42 -3.38 -0.69
CA PHE A 123 12.32 -2.76 0.04
C PHE A 123 11.89 -1.44 -0.62
N ALA A 124 10.58 -1.21 -0.63
CA ALA A 124 9.97 0.03 -1.07
C ALA A 124 8.85 0.44 -0.09
N ASN A 125 8.34 1.67 -0.21
CA ASN A 125 7.34 2.18 0.72
C ASN A 125 5.90 1.77 0.35
N SER A 126 5.68 1.31 -0.88
CA SER A 126 4.36 0.92 -1.37
C SER A 126 4.45 -0.19 -2.42
N GLY A 127 3.32 -0.90 -2.64
CA GLY A 127 3.21 -1.88 -3.72
C GLY A 127 3.45 -1.25 -5.10
N ALA A 128 2.95 -0.03 -5.34
CA ALA A 128 3.20 0.68 -6.59
C ALA A 128 4.70 0.92 -6.83
N GLU A 129 5.44 1.39 -5.82
CA GLU A 129 6.90 1.56 -5.92
C GLU A 129 7.63 0.24 -6.15
N THR A 130 7.17 -0.85 -5.53
CA THR A 130 7.73 -2.19 -5.78
C THR A 130 7.53 -2.62 -7.23
N VAL A 131 6.36 -2.36 -7.81
CA VAL A 131 6.09 -2.64 -9.23
C VAL A 131 6.94 -1.78 -10.14
N GLU A 132 7.10 -0.48 -9.86
CA GLU A 132 8.01 0.41 -10.60
C GLU A 132 9.45 -0.13 -10.59
N ALA A 133 9.94 -0.58 -9.41
CA ALA A 133 11.25 -1.19 -9.28
C ALA A 133 11.36 -2.49 -10.10
N ALA A 134 10.32 -3.35 -10.06
CA ALA A 134 10.29 -4.60 -10.82
C ALA A 134 10.36 -4.36 -12.34
N ILE A 135 9.62 -3.38 -12.86
CA ILE A 135 9.69 -2.96 -14.28
C ILE A 135 11.12 -2.53 -14.63
N LYS A 136 11.75 -1.69 -13.80
CA LYS A 136 13.10 -1.18 -14.02
C LYS A 136 14.13 -2.31 -13.97
N PHE A 137 14.05 -3.20 -12.98
CA PHE A 137 14.97 -4.32 -12.85
C PHE A 137 14.81 -5.30 -14.02
N ALA A 138 13.59 -5.62 -14.41
CA ALA A 138 13.34 -6.50 -15.56
C ALA A 138 13.95 -5.94 -16.84
N ARG A 139 13.69 -4.67 -17.16
CA ARG A 139 14.24 -3.99 -18.34
C ARG A 139 15.76 -3.85 -18.26
N GLY A 140 16.30 -3.45 -17.10
CA GLY A 140 17.73 -3.26 -16.92
C GLY A 140 18.53 -4.56 -17.01
N ALA A 141 18.00 -5.66 -16.48
CA ALA A 141 18.67 -6.96 -16.49
C ALA A 141 18.58 -7.68 -17.84
N THR A 142 17.49 -7.48 -18.59
CA THR A 142 17.24 -8.24 -19.84
C THR A 142 17.50 -7.43 -21.09
N GLY A 143 17.53 -6.11 -21.01
CA GLY A 143 17.53 -5.21 -22.17
C GLY A 143 16.24 -5.22 -23.00
N ARG A 144 15.18 -5.89 -22.51
CA ARG A 144 13.89 -6.03 -23.20
C ARG A 144 12.91 -4.98 -22.70
N PRO A 145 12.23 -4.24 -23.58
CA PRO A 145 11.27 -3.21 -23.17
C PRO A 145 9.88 -3.77 -22.82
N GLY A 146 9.51 -4.93 -23.35
CA GLY A 146 8.19 -5.55 -23.18
C GLY A 146 7.95 -6.08 -21.76
N ILE A 147 6.75 -5.83 -21.25
CA ILE A 147 6.25 -6.38 -19.98
C ILE A 147 4.90 -7.05 -20.27
N VAL A 148 4.75 -8.28 -19.86
CA VAL A 148 3.48 -9.02 -19.94
C VAL A 148 2.85 -9.04 -18.54
N TYR A 149 1.54 -8.79 -18.46
CA TYR A 149 0.79 -8.79 -17.20
C TYR A 149 -0.59 -9.43 -17.38
N CYS A 150 -1.22 -9.88 -16.29
CA CYS A 150 -2.53 -10.50 -16.36
C CYS A 150 -3.64 -9.46 -16.47
N SER A 151 -4.64 -9.73 -17.34
CA SER A 151 -5.87 -8.95 -17.37
C SER A 151 -6.57 -8.94 -16.00
N HIS A 152 -7.29 -7.87 -15.71
CA HIS A 152 -7.95 -7.59 -14.42
C HIS A 152 -7.00 -7.44 -13.22
N ALA A 153 -5.69 -7.33 -13.47
CA ALA A 153 -4.73 -7.06 -12.41
C ALA A 153 -4.78 -5.61 -11.94
N PHE A 154 -4.52 -5.42 -10.64
CA PHE A 154 -4.27 -4.11 -10.04
C PHE A 154 -2.84 -4.07 -9.48
N HIS A 155 -1.99 -3.23 -10.05
CA HIS A 155 -0.57 -3.11 -9.67
C HIS A 155 -0.21 -1.76 -9.04
N GLY A 156 -1.14 -0.84 -8.99
CA GLY A 156 -0.94 0.49 -8.43
C GLY A 156 -1.29 1.61 -9.40
N LEU A 157 -1.14 2.86 -8.95
CA LEU A 157 -1.57 4.05 -9.68
C LEU A 157 -0.45 5.04 -10.01
N SER A 158 0.81 4.71 -9.75
CA SER A 158 1.96 5.41 -10.37
C SER A 158 2.04 5.05 -11.87
N TYR A 159 2.67 5.86 -12.70
CA TYR A 159 2.58 5.71 -14.16
C TYR A 159 3.01 4.34 -14.69
N GLY A 160 4.10 3.77 -14.21
CA GLY A 160 4.53 2.43 -14.60
C GLY A 160 3.60 1.35 -14.06
N ALA A 161 3.20 1.43 -12.80
CA ALA A 161 2.26 0.49 -12.19
C ALA A 161 0.86 0.59 -12.82
N LEU A 162 0.39 1.81 -13.15
CA LEU A 162 -0.86 2.06 -13.85
C LEU A 162 -0.86 1.44 -15.26
N SER A 163 0.31 1.40 -15.90
CA SER A 163 0.46 0.76 -17.22
C SER A 163 0.20 -0.74 -17.20
N LEU A 164 0.30 -1.37 -16.03
CA LEU A 164 0.03 -2.79 -15.77
C LEU A 164 -1.29 -3.01 -15.03
N THR A 165 -2.04 -1.95 -14.72
CA THR A 165 -3.38 -2.02 -14.11
C THR A 165 -4.41 -2.00 -15.24
N ASP A 166 -5.22 -3.07 -15.36
CA ASP A 166 -6.03 -3.32 -16.56
C ASP A 166 -7.40 -2.60 -16.55
N ASP A 167 -7.86 -2.10 -15.41
CA ASP A 167 -9.15 -1.39 -15.32
C ASP A 167 -9.07 -0.02 -16.01
N PRO A 168 -9.86 0.19 -17.11
CA PRO A 168 -9.85 1.44 -17.86
C PRO A 168 -10.28 2.66 -17.02
N ASN A 169 -11.06 2.48 -15.96
CA ASN A 169 -11.49 3.59 -15.11
C ASN A 169 -10.32 4.24 -14.35
N PHE A 170 -9.28 3.47 -14.02
CA PHE A 170 -8.08 4.02 -13.41
C PHE A 170 -7.15 4.70 -14.42
N ARG A 171 -7.25 4.33 -15.72
CA ARG A 171 -6.36 4.82 -16.78
C ARG A 171 -6.88 6.07 -17.47
N LEU A 172 -8.18 6.27 -17.43
CA LEU A 172 -8.86 7.38 -18.13
C LEU A 172 -8.27 8.74 -17.73
N GLY A 173 -7.77 9.48 -18.73
CA GLY A 173 -7.19 10.82 -18.54
C GLY A 173 -5.71 10.85 -18.20
N PHE A 174 -5.05 9.68 -18.11
CA PHE A 174 -3.61 9.57 -17.79
C PHE A 174 -2.76 9.05 -18.97
N GLU A 175 -3.34 8.90 -20.14
CA GLU A 175 -2.62 8.51 -21.35
C GLU A 175 -1.70 9.65 -21.88
N PRO A 176 -0.53 9.36 -22.49
CA PRO A 176 -0.02 8.02 -22.77
C PRO A 176 0.66 7.38 -21.56
N LEU A 177 0.45 6.07 -21.38
CA LEU A 177 1.11 5.27 -20.35
C LEU A 177 2.43 4.67 -20.84
N LEU A 178 3.11 3.90 -19.99
CA LEU A 178 4.38 3.26 -20.33
C LEU A 178 4.19 2.29 -21.52
N PRO A 179 4.94 2.46 -22.62
CA PRO A 179 4.81 1.59 -23.81
C PRO A 179 5.36 0.18 -23.54
N GLY A 180 4.91 -0.78 -24.35
CA GLY A 180 5.37 -2.17 -24.32
C GLY A 180 4.74 -3.01 -23.20
N CYS A 181 3.62 -2.61 -22.63
CA CYS A 181 2.88 -3.37 -21.63
C CYS A 181 1.73 -4.12 -22.30
N THR A 182 1.74 -5.46 -22.24
CA THR A 182 0.79 -6.34 -22.95
C THR A 182 -0.03 -7.15 -21.94
N PRO A 183 -1.37 -7.00 -21.89
CA PRO A 183 -2.22 -7.83 -21.05
C PRO A 183 -2.41 -9.21 -21.67
N VAL A 184 -2.49 -10.24 -20.83
CA VAL A 184 -2.91 -11.60 -21.21
C VAL A 184 -4.00 -12.08 -20.27
N PRO A 185 -4.97 -12.89 -20.72
CA PRO A 185 -6.00 -13.43 -19.84
C PRO A 185 -5.37 -14.25 -18.70
N PHE A 186 -5.95 -14.12 -17.50
CA PHE A 186 -5.49 -14.92 -16.36
C PHE A 186 -5.73 -16.42 -16.64
N ASN A 187 -4.74 -17.24 -16.32
CA ASN A 187 -4.76 -18.70 -16.51
C ASN A 187 -4.88 -19.18 -17.97
N ASP A 188 -4.49 -18.34 -18.94
CA ASP A 188 -4.39 -18.70 -20.36
C ASP A 188 -2.92 -18.83 -20.76
N LEU A 189 -2.37 -20.07 -20.68
CA LEU A 189 -0.97 -20.35 -20.99
C LEU A 189 -0.65 -20.19 -22.48
N GLU A 190 -1.63 -20.42 -23.37
CA GLU A 190 -1.42 -20.22 -24.79
C GLU A 190 -1.30 -18.73 -25.15
N ALA A 191 -2.14 -17.89 -24.55
CA ALA A 191 -2.02 -16.44 -24.71
C ALA A 191 -0.68 -15.91 -24.17
N LEU A 192 -0.24 -16.44 -23.03
CA LEU A 192 1.06 -16.10 -22.44
C LEU A 192 2.21 -16.50 -23.37
N ASP A 193 2.20 -17.72 -23.90
CA ASP A 193 3.23 -18.22 -24.81
C ASP A 193 3.29 -17.39 -26.11
N ARG A 194 2.14 -17.06 -26.70
CA ARG A 194 2.06 -16.15 -27.86
C ARG A 194 2.65 -14.77 -27.54
N ALA A 195 2.33 -14.19 -26.38
CA ALA A 195 2.84 -12.88 -25.99
C ALA A 195 4.35 -12.88 -25.77
N LEU A 196 4.90 -13.94 -25.16
CA LEU A 196 6.34 -14.07 -24.92
C LEU A 196 7.13 -14.42 -26.19
N SER A 197 6.52 -15.12 -27.14
CA SER A 197 7.14 -15.50 -28.42
C SER A 197 7.16 -14.35 -29.44
N SER A 198 6.27 -13.37 -29.30
CA SER A 198 6.32 -12.15 -30.10
C SER A 198 7.57 -11.34 -29.72
N LYS A 199 8.44 -11.09 -30.71
CA LYS A 199 9.64 -10.23 -30.51
C LYS A 199 9.19 -8.79 -30.24
N GLN A 200 8.91 -8.49 -29.00
CA GLN A 200 8.68 -7.12 -28.51
C GLN A 200 9.93 -6.56 -27.85
#